data_cb57ed558d842e98c9a97517f35ad0cb
#
_entry.id   cb57ed558d842e98c9a97517f35ad0cb
#
_cell.length_a   1.000
_cell.length_b   1.000
_cell.length_c   1.000
_cell.angle_alpha   90.00
_cell.angle_beta   90.00
_cell.angle_gamma   90.00
#
_symmetry.space_group_name_H-M   'P 1'
#
loop_
_entity.id
_entity.type
_entity.pdbx_description
1 polymer ?
#
loop_
_entity_poly.entity_id
_entity_poly.type
_entity_poly.pdbx_seq_one_letter_code
_entity_poly.pdbx_strand_id
1 'polypeptide(L)'
;MTPEQLKASILQYAIQGKLVEQRPEEGTGEELYRQIQAEKQRLLKEGKIKKEKALPEIVEDEIPFDIPDGWKWVRLPEIGTSSLGKTLNKGLDAGNEVPYLCSINVYWDGINLNQIKTAKFTVADMEKYLLRKGDLLICEGGDVGRSAVWDRDMEMYYQNALHCVRFFGQINPYYFKYCFELYKHNRILENASKGMTIKHLVQGSLYAILFPLPPLAEQKRIVAKIEKLLPYVDRYSAAYEKLEQFNAKFPEDMKKSILQYAIQGKLVEQRPEEGTGEELYRQIQTEKQRLIKEGRIKKEKPLDEIPEDEIPFDIPESWKWVRLNTIGITQTGNTPSKSHPEYIGIDIPFITPGDILNGQIGYSNQALSLLGKEVARVCCAGSIMQVCIGGSIGKAAITDREVAFNQQINVVSPIACVSEYLFAVMQSAYFTTSMKERAGGTATPIINRGLWDALLIPLPPLAEQKRIVAKLEEILPLCERLK
;
A
#
# COMPACT_ATOMS: atom_id res chain seq x y z
N MET A 1 -15.08 -7.05 -5.22
CA MET A 1 -14.97 -8.09 -4.14
C MET A 1 -13.50 -8.29 -3.87
N THR A 2 -13.04 -8.16 -2.62
CA THR A 2 -11.64 -8.42 -2.29
C THR A 2 -11.34 -9.92 -2.25
N PRO A 3 -10.08 -10.33 -2.32
CA PRO A 3 -9.69 -11.75 -2.19
C PRO A 3 -10.16 -12.39 -0.88
N GLU A 4 -10.09 -11.64 0.23
CA GLU A 4 -10.55 -12.08 1.55
C GLU A 4 -12.07 -12.31 1.56
N GLN A 5 -12.84 -11.41 0.94
CA GLN A 5 -14.29 -11.57 0.79
C GLN A 5 -14.65 -12.78 -0.07
N LEU A 6 -13.88 -13.05 -1.14
CA LEU A 6 -14.08 -14.22 -1.99
C LEU A 6 -13.82 -15.51 -1.19
N LYS A 7 -12.71 -15.57 -0.44
CA LYS A 7 -12.39 -16.70 0.43
C LYS A 7 -13.48 -16.92 1.48
N ALA A 8 -13.90 -15.86 2.15
CA ALA A 8 -14.97 -15.93 3.14
C ALA A 8 -16.30 -16.42 2.55
N SER A 9 -16.65 -16.00 1.34
CA SER A 9 -17.83 -16.48 0.64
C SER A 9 -17.75 -17.98 0.35
N ILE A 10 -16.61 -18.49 -0.09
CA ILE A 10 -16.40 -19.93 -0.32
C ILE A 10 -16.58 -20.71 0.99
N LEU A 11 -15.96 -20.24 2.09
CA LEU A 11 -16.09 -20.85 3.39
C LEU A 11 -17.54 -20.79 3.93
N GLN A 12 -18.21 -19.68 3.71
CA GLN A 12 -19.63 -19.53 4.08
C GLN A 12 -20.51 -20.55 3.36
N TYR A 13 -20.34 -20.70 2.04
CA TYR A 13 -21.08 -21.71 1.25
C TYR A 13 -20.75 -23.13 1.73
N ALA A 14 -19.49 -23.40 2.05
CA ALA A 14 -19.03 -24.69 2.55
C ALA A 14 -19.74 -25.09 3.87
N ILE A 15 -19.74 -24.15 4.83
CA ILE A 15 -20.22 -24.41 6.19
C ILE A 15 -21.74 -24.34 6.31
N GLN A 16 -22.40 -23.76 5.31
CA GLN A 16 -23.86 -23.81 5.15
C GLN A 16 -24.34 -25.00 4.33
N GLY A 17 -23.45 -25.93 3.92
CA GLY A 17 -23.82 -27.09 3.13
C GLY A 17 -24.17 -26.79 1.67
N LYS A 18 -23.77 -25.62 1.14
CA LYS A 18 -24.11 -25.16 -0.23
C LYS A 18 -22.95 -25.35 -1.24
N LEU A 19 -21.75 -25.71 -0.77
CA LEU A 19 -20.56 -25.84 -1.63
C LEU A 19 -20.50 -27.17 -2.38
N VAL A 20 -21.03 -28.20 -1.82
CA VAL A 20 -21.11 -29.56 -2.39
C VAL A 20 -22.55 -30.05 -2.37
N GLU A 21 -22.86 -30.98 -3.26
CA GLU A 21 -24.18 -31.60 -3.34
C GLU A 21 -24.48 -32.40 -2.07
N GLN A 22 -25.71 -32.34 -1.54
CA GLN A 22 -26.16 -33.14 -0.44
C GLN A 22 -26.43 -34.57 -0.93
N ARG A 23 -25.93 -35.57 -0.21
CA ARG A 23 -26.02 -37.01 -0.58
C ARG A 23 -26.63 -37.81 0.57
N PRO A 24 -27.92 -38.14 0.50
CA PRO A 24 -28.59 -38.91 1.55
C PRO A 24 -27.93 -40.27 1.85
N GLU A 25 -27.29 -40.90 0.85
CA GLU A 25 -26.58 -42.16 0.99
C GLU A 25 -25.32 -42.10 1.86
N GLU A 26 -24.81 -40.90 2.14
CA GLU A 26 -23.65 -40.69 3.02
C GLU A 26 -24.06 -40.66 4.51
N GLY A 27 -25.33 -40.79 4.83
CA GLY A 27 -25.90 -40.75 6.18
C GLY A 27 -26.18 -39.31 6.65
N THR A 28 -26.32 -39.15 7.97
CA THR A 28 -26.65 -37.87 8.60
C THR A 28 -25.65 -37.45 9.65
N GLY A 29 -25.60 -36.15 9.98
CA GLY A 29 -24.85 -35.61 11.09
C GLY A 29 -25.32 -36.18 12.44
N GLU A 30 -26.63 -36.52 12.58
CA GLU A 30 -27.15 -37.17 13.76
C GLU A 30 -26.60 -38.61 13.94
N GLU A 31 -26.48 -39.36 12.87
CA GLU A 31 -25.86 -40.71 12.92
C GLU A 31 -24.39 -40.64 13.28
N LEU A 32 -23.64 -39.69 12.68
CA LEU A 32 -22.24 -39.44 13.04
C LEU A 32 -22.13 -39.03 14.52
N TYR A 33 -22.99 -38.15 14.99
CA TYR A 33 -23.03 -37.72 16.39
C TYR A 33 -23.22 -38.90 17.36
N ARG A 34 -24.15 -39.82 17.06
CA ARG A 34 -24.33 -41.03 17.88
C ARG A 34 -23.10 -41.92 17.95
N GLN A 35 -22.39 -42.06 16.83
CA GLN A 35 -21.13 -42.80 16.79
C GLN A 35 -20.06 -42.12 17.65
N ILE A 36 -19.95 -40.79 17.56
CA ILE A 36 -19.05 -39.99 18.38
C ILE A 36 -19.37 -40.14 19.89
N GLN A 37 -20.68 -40.08 20.25
CA GLN A 37 -21.09 -40.27 21.65
C GLN A 37 -20.78 -41.67 22.15
N ALA A 38 -20.92 -42.72 21.35
CA ALA A 38 -20.54 -44.07 21.71
C ALA A 38 -19.02 -44.18 21.99
N GLU A 39 -18.20 -43.58 21.13
CA GLU A 39 -16.74 -43.52 21.34
C GLU A 39 -16.38 -42.71 22.60
N LYS A 40 -17.01 -41.57 22.82
CA LYS A 40 -16.84 -40.78 24.05
C LYS A 40 -17.15 -41.58 25.29
N GLN A 41 -18.26 -42.33 25.31
CA GLN A 41 -18.63 -43.19 26.43
C GLN A 41 -17.61 -44.35 26.66
N ARG A 42 -17.06 -44.89 25.57
CA ARG A 42 -15.98 -45.87 25.65
C ARG A 42 -14.73 -45.31 26.34
N LEU A 43 -14.29 -44.10 25.89
CA LEU A 43 -13.12 -43.43 26.45
C LEU A 43 -13.29 -43.02 27.92
N LEU A 44 -14.54 -42.64 28.31
CA LEU A 44 -14.87 -42.40 29.72
C LEU A 44 -14.80 -43.63 30.57
N LYS A 45 -15.32 -44.77 30.09
CA LYS A 45 -15.23 -46.08 30.81
C LYS A 45 -13.79 -46.56 30.95
N GLU A 46 -12.95 -46.33 29.94
CA GLU A 46 -11.53 -46.65 29.95
C GLU A 46 -10.67 -45.69 30.80
N GLY A 47 -11.30 -44.62 31.35
CA GLY A 47 -10.57 -43.59 32.13
C GLY A 47 -9.64 -42.72 31.32
N LYS A 48 -9.71 -42.78 29.98
CA LYS A 48 -8.84 -41.99 29.08
C LYS A 48 -9.22 -40.51 28.99
N ILE A 49 -10.48 -40.19 29.30
CA ILE A 49 -10.97 -38.83 29.35
C ILE A 49 -11.76 -38.59 30.63
N LYS A 50 -11.84 -37.36 31.11
CA LYS A 50 -12.63 -36.98 32.29
C LYS A 50 -14.04 -36.59 31.87
N LYS A 51 -15.00 -36.87 32.76
CA LYS A 51 -16.39 -36.41 32.58
C LYS A 51 -16.45 -34.88 32.72
N GLU A 52 -16.91 -34.23 31.70
CA GLU A 52 -17.14 -32.77 31.71
C GLU A 52 -18.57 -32.45 32.20
N LYS A 53 -18.78 -31.20 32.63
CA LYS A 53 -20.13 -30.73 32.97
C LYS A 53 -21.04 -30.74 31.72
N ALA A 54 -22.28 -31.16 31.92
CA ALA A 54 -23.26 -31.09 30.86
C ALA A 54 -23.44 -29.60 30.41
N LEU A 55 -23.43 -29.38 29.11
CA LEU A 55 -23.75 -28.08 28.55
C LEU A 55 -25.28 -27.91 28.44
N PRO A 56 -25.78 -26.67 28.45
CA PRO A 56 -27.20 -26.40 28.16
C PRO A 56 -27.59 -26.92 26.79
N GLU A 57 -28.83 -27.23 26.59
CA GLU A 57 -29.36 -27.53 25.26
C GLU A 57 -29.19 -26.33 24.33
N ILE A 58 -28.99 -26.61 23.02
CA ILE A 58 -28.89 -25.58 22.00
C ILE A 58 -30.28 -25.02 21.75
N VAL A 59 -30.44 -23.72 21.96
CA VAL A 59 -31.71 -23.00 21.69
C VAL A 59 -31.64 -22.30 20.34
N GLU A 60 -32.77 -22.07 19.72
CA GLU A 60 -32.90 -21.53 18.37
C GLU A 60 -32.19 -20.17 18.21
N ASP A 61 -32.26 -19.31 19.23
CA ASP A 61 -31.63 -17.99 19.26
C ASP A 61 -30.07 -18.03 19.25
N GLU A 62 -29.47 -19.18 19.57
CA GLU A 62 -28.02 -19.36 19.53
C GLU A 62 -27.51 -19.79 18.14
N ILE A 63 -28.41 -20.22 17.24
CA ILE A 63 -28.06 -20.75 15.91
C ILE A 63 -27.65 -19.59 15.00
N PRO A 64 -26.39 -19.56 14.51
CA PRO A 64 -25.91 -18.40 13.76
C PRO A 64 -26.40 -18.34 12.30
N PHE A 65 -26.85 -19.46 11.73
CA PHE A 65 -27.32 -19.59 10.35
C PHE A 65 -27.97 -20.96 10.11
N ASP A 66 -28.73 -21.07 9.02
CA ASP A 66 -29.38 -22.32 8.63
C ASP A 66 -28.36 -23.33 8.05
N ILE A 67 -28.58 -24.61 8.34
CA ILE A 67 -27.83 -25.76 7.80
C ILE A 67 -28.78 -26.78 7.16
N PRO A 68 -28.30 -27.70 6.30
CA PRO A 68 -29.14 -28.76 5.76
C PRO A 68 -29.77 -29.65 6.84
N ASP A 69 -30.97 -30.16 6.59
CA ASP A 69 -31.71 -31.03 7.53
C ASP A 69 -30.91 -32.30 7.92
N GLY A 70 -30.04 -32.77 7.04
CA GLY A 70 -29.13 -33.90 7.30
C GLY A 70 -27.96 -33.59 8.24
N TRP A 71 -27.77 -32.34 8.63
CA TRP A 71 -26.69 -31.90 9.52
C TRP A 71 -27.17 -31.72 10.96
N LYS A 72 -26.23 -31.61 11.91
CA LYS A 72 -26.54 -31.37 13.32
C LYS A 72 -25.69 -30.25 13.89
N TRP A 73 -26.24 -29.35 14.67
CA TRP A 73 -25.49 -28.42 15.50
C TRP A 73 -24.88 -29.12 16.71
N VAL A 74 -23.60 -28.88 16.98
CA VAL A 74 -22.88 -29.46 18.11
C VAL A 74 -21.95 -28.42 18.77
N ARG A 75 -21.63 -28.67 20.05
CA ARG A 75 -20.56 -27.96 20.77
C ARG A 75 -19.31 -28.81 20.83
N LEU A 76 -18.14 -28.16 20.94
CA LEU A 76 -16.82 -28.82 20.89
C LEU A 76 -16.66 -29.94 21.94
N PRO A 77 -17.12 -29.80 23.22
CA PRO A 77 -17.01 -30.85 24.21
C PRO A 77 -17.87 -32.10 23.91
N GLU A 78 -18.81 -31.99 23.00
CA GLU A 78 -19.62 -33.13 22.58
C GLU A 78 -18.86 -34.03 21.60
N ILE A 79 -17.93 -33.45 20.81
CA ILE A 79 -17.24 -34.12 19.72
C ILE A 79 -15.73 -34.27 19.94
N GLY A 80 -15.16 -33.70 20.99
CA GLY A 80 -13.72 -33.76 21.28
C GLY A 80 -13.39 -33.25 22.68
N THR A 81 -12.12 -33.40 23.07
CA THR A 81 -11.54 -32.78 24.26
C THR A 81 -10.75 -31.54 23.86
N SER A 82 -10.71 -30.53 24.72
CA SER A 82 -9.81 -29.40 24.58
C SER A 82 -8.93 -29.25 25.80
N SER A 83 -7.65 -29.05 25.61
CA SER A 83 -6.70 -28.77 26.70
C SER A 83 -5.81 -27.58 26.32
N LEU A 84 -5.62 -26.68 27.29
CA LEU A 84 -4.64 -25.62 27.17
C LEU A 84 -3.24 -26.18 27.39
N GLY A 85 -2.25 -25.71 26.64
CA GLY A 85 -0.87 -26.18 26.70
C GLY A 85 -0.18 -25.88 28.03
N LYS A 86 1.06 -26.40 28.18
CA LYS A 86 1.86 -26.21 29.40
C LYS A 86 2.13 -24.71 29.64
N THR A 87 1.87 -24.27 30.86
CA THR A 87 2.34 -22.96 31.33
C THR A 87 3.83 -23.07 31.68
N LEU A 88 4.65 -22.29 31.00
CA LEU A 88 6.11 -22.27 31.20
C LEU A 88 6.50 -21.26 32.26
N ASN A 89 7.29 -21.70 33.25
CA ASN A 89 7.84 -20.88 34.33
C ASN A 89 9.35 -20.81 34.20
N LYS A 90 9.90 -19.75 33.64
CA LYS A 90 11.35 -19.58 33.46
C LYS A 90 12.12 -19.79 34.79
N GLY A 91 13.04 -20.74 34.76
CA GLY A 91 13.90 -21.06 35.89
C GLY A 91 13.30 -22.04 36.93
N LEU A 92 12.03 -22.41 36.85
CA LEU A 92 11.35 -23.35 37.75
C LEU A 92 10.98 -24.67 37.07
N ASP A 93 10.94 -24.69 35.74
CA ASP A 93 10.60 -25.91 34.98
C ASP A 93 11.72 -26.96 35.11
N ALA A 94 11.34 -28.20 35.41
CA ALA A 94 12.21 -29.36 35.50
C ALA A 94 11.85 -30.40 34.42
N GLY A 95 12.76 -31.34 34.15
CA GLY A 95 12.57 -32.44 33.19
C GLY A 95 13.47 -32.31 31.97
N ASN A 96 13.08 -32.99 30.90
CA ASN A 96 13.83 -33.03 29.64
C ASN A 96 13.55 -31.80 28.79
N GLU A 97 14.56 -31.30 28.09
CA GLU A 97 14.41 -30.24 27.12
C GLU A 97 13.79 -30.79 25.83
N VAL A 98 12.61 -30.28 25.46
CA VAL A 98 11.85 -30.78 24.31
C VAL A 98 11.35 -29.60 23.44
N PRO A 99 11.17 -29.82 22.13
CA PRO A 99 10.63 -28.78 21.22
C PRO A 99 9.14 -28.58 21.50
N TYR A 100 8.70 -27.33 21.41
CA TYR A 100 7.27 -27.00 21.58
C TYR A 100 6.77 -25.91 20.61
N LEU A 101 5.47 -25.99 20.32
CA LEU A 101 4.74 -24.98 19.56
C LEU A 101 4.11 -23.95 20.49
N CYS A 102 4.09 -22.72 20.02
CA CYS A 102 3.36 -21.61 20.61
C CYS A 102 2.58 -20.84 19.53
N SER A 103 1.87 -19.79 19.88
CA SER A 103 0.99 -19.06 18.94
C SER A 103 1.69 -18.55 17.67
N ILE A 104 3.01 -18.25 17.74
CA ILE A 104 3.77 -17.80 16.56
C ILE A 104 4.04 -18.93 15.54
N ASN A 105 3.76 -20.18 15.88
CA ASN A 105 3.93 -21.31 14.99
C ASN A 105 2.64 -21.70 14.25
N VAL A 106 1.49 -21.25 14.73
CA VAL A 106 0.17 -21.63 14.19
C VAL A 106 -0.32 -20.54 13.24
N TYR A 107 -0.61 -20.88 11.98
CA TYR A 107 -1.13 -19.99 10.96
C TYR A 107 -2.35 -20.62 10.28
N TRP A 108 -3.16 -19.81 9.57
CA TRP A 108 -4.33 -20.29 8.82
C TRP A 108 -3.98 -21.24 7.66
N ASP A 109 -2.78 -21.13 7.12
CA ASP A 109 -2.23 -21.97 6.06
C ASP A 109 -1.44 -23.19 6.59
N GLY A 110 -1.26 -23.30 7.92
CA GLY A 110 -0.61 -24.45 8.54
C GLY A 110 0.30 -24.11 9.71
N ILE A 111 1.20 -25.03 10.02
CA ILE A 111 2.14 -24.90 11.15
C ILE A 111 3.54 -24.60 10.62
N ASN A 112 4.10 -23.47 11.07
CA ASN A 112 5.45 -23.05 10.73
C ASN A 112 6.46 -23.57 11.75
N LEU A 113 7.40 -24.41 11.30
CA LEU A 113 8.46 -24.98 12.11
C LEU A 113 9.81 -24.24 12.05
N ASN A 114 9.89 -23.12 11.33
CA ASN A 114 11.14 -22.38 11.16
C ASN A 114 11.69 -21.77 12.47
N GLN A 115 10.82 -21.57 13.46
CA GLN A 115 11.17 -20.97 14.76
C GLN A 115 10.63 -21.83 15.91
N ILE A 116 11.19 -23.02 16.07
CA ILE A 116 10.84 -23.91 17.18
C ILE A 116 11.65 -23.54 18.41
N LYS A 117 10.96 -23.41 19.54
CA LYS A 117 11.56 -23.18 20.86
C LYS A 117 11.67 -24.49 21.63
N THR A 118 12.57 -24.54 22.59
CA THR A 118 12.69 -25.67 23.54
C THR A 118 12.38 -25.20 24.96
N ALA A 119 11.89 -26.12 25.77
CA ALA A 119 11.66 -25.92 27.21
C ALA A 119 11.69 -27.26 27.94
N LYS A 120 11.81 -27.21 29.29
CA LYS A 120 11.83 -28.40 30.13
C LYS A 120 10.41 -28.88 30.41
N PHE A 121 10.20 -30.17 30.14
CA PHE A 121 8.94 -30.88 30.39
C PHE A 121 9.24 -32.08 31.26
N THR A 122 8.47 -32.33 32.32
CA THR A 122 8.49 -33.57 33.09
C THR A 122 7.92 -34.72 32.25
N VAL A 123 8.16 -35.98 32.66
CA VAL A 123 7.56 -37.14 31.99
C VAL A 123 6.03 -37.03 31.92
N ALA A 124 5.39 -36.58 32.98
CA ALA A 124 3.95 -36.36 33.02
C ALA A 124 3.48 -35.23 32.07
N ASP A 125 4.29 -34.14 31.91
CA ASP A 125 4.01 -33.12 30.94
C ASP A 125 4.14 -33.63 29.51
N MET A 126 5.17 -34.46 29.24
CA MET A 126 5.39 -35.06 27.93
C MET A 126 4.21 -35.95 27.52
N GLU A 127 3.70 -36.79 28.42
CA GLU A 127 2.48 -37.57 28.15
C GLU A 127 1.25 -36.70 27.87
N LYS A 128 1.09 -35.64 28.65
CA LYS A 128 -0.11 -34.77 28.60
C LYS A 128 -0.12 -33.85 27.39
N TYR A 129 1.02 -33.27 27.03
CA TYR A 129 1.13 -32.22 26.01
C TYR A 129 1.74 -32.69 24.69
N LEU A 130 1.86 -33.99 24.48
CA LEU A 130 2.29 -34.58 23.22
C LEU A 130 1.19 -34.40 22.17
N LEU A 131 1.54 -33.78 21.05
CA LEU A 131 0.66 -33.65 19.88
C LEU A 131 0.53 -34.98 19.14
N ARG A 132 -0.66 -35.22 18.65
CA ARG A 132 -0.99 -36.38 17.81
C ARG A 132 -1.51 -35.93 16.47
N LYS A 133 -1.23 -36.67 15.44
CA LYS A 133 -1.75 -36.39 14.09
C LYS A 133 -3.26 -36.28 14.12
N GLY A 134 -3.77 -35.15 13.57
CA GLY A 134 -5.19 -34.81 13.59
C GLY A 134 -5.60 -33.89 14.74
N ASP A 135 -4.69 -33.55 15.68
CA ASP A 135 -4.97 -32.55 16.70
C ASP A 135 -5.15 -31.15 16.03
N LEU A 136 -6.21 -30.42 16.42
CA LEU A 136 -6.46 -29.05 15.98
C LEU A 136 -5.94 -28.08 17.03
N LEU A 137 -4.93 -27.30 16.68
CA LEU A 137 -4.37 -26.25 17.53
C LEU A 137 -5.09 -24.92 17.27
N ILE A 138 -5.46 -24.20 18.35
CA ILE A 138 -6.19 -22.96 18.30
C ILE A 138 -5.51 -21.93 19.20
N CYS A 139 -5.21 -20.75 18.69
CA CYS A 139 -4.64 -19.64 19.45
C CYS A 139 -5.69 -19.05 20.42
N GLU A 140 -5.36 -19.01 21.72
CA GLU A 140 -6.18 -18.39 22.75
C GLU A 140 -6.14 -16.86 22.66
N GLY A 141 -4.97 -16.29 22.33
CA GLY A 141 -4.72 -14.84 22.31
C GLY A 141 -3.88 -14.41 21.13
N GLY A 142 -3.69 -13.10 21.01
CA GLY A 142 -3.10 -12.46 19.84
C GLY A 142 -4.10 -12.41 18.69
N ASP A 143 -3.91 -13.23 17.67
CA ASP A 143 -4.92 -13.47 16.63
C ASP A 143 -5.85 -14.61 17.09
N VAL A 144 -6.85 -14.24 17.88
CA VAL A 144 -7.77 -15.15 18.57
C VAL A 144 -8.46 -16.08 17.59
N GLY A 145 -8.41 -17.40 17.92
CA GLY A 145 -9.06 -18.45 17.13
C GLY A 145 -8.29 -18.88 15.90
N ARG A 146 -7.14 -18.26 15.59
CA ARG A 146 -6.25 -18.74 14.53
C ARG A 146 -5.86 -20.18 14.80
N SER A 147 -6.05 -21.06 13.81
CA SER A 147 -5.97 -22.50 14.02
C SER A 147 -5.32 -23.23 12.84
N ALA A 148 -4.68 -24.36 13.18
CA ALA A 148 -4.11 -25.27 12.22
C ALA A 148 -4.14 -26.71 12.74
N VAL A 149 -4.18 -27.68 11.83
CA VAL A 149 -4.16 -29.10 12.14
C VAL A 149 -2.69 -29.57 12.22
N TRP A 150 -2.37 -30.32 13.27
CA TRP A 150 -1.12 -31.04 13.35
C TRP A 150 -1.21 -32.34 12.52
N ASP A 151 -0.50 -32.41 11.41
CA ASP A 151 -0.57 -33.49 10.43
C ASP A 151 0.73 -34.31 10.30
N ARG A 152 1.67 -34.12 11.23
CA ARG A 152 3.02 -34.69 11.17
C ARG A 152 3.21 -35.84 12.14
N ASP A 153 4.06 -36.79 11.75
CA ASP A 153 4.44 -37.97 12.55
C ASP A 153 5.79 -37.71 13.22
N MET A 154 5.88 -36.67 14.07
CA MET A 154 7.06 -36.35 14.87
C MET A 154 6.66 -35.91 16.26
N GLU A 155 7.52 -36.13 17.24
CA GLU A 155 7.30 -35.65 18.61
C GLU A 155 7.32 -34.12 18.64
N MET A 156 6.24 -33.55 19.13
CA MET A 156 6.09 -32.13 19.30
C MET A 156 5.13 -31.87 20.47
N TYR A 157 5.42 -30.82 21.22
CA TYR A 157 4.63 -30.43 22.37
C TYR A 157 4.05 -29.03 22.16
N TYR A 158 3.17 -28.57 23.03
CA TYR A 158 2.57 -27.24 22.92
C TYR A 158 2.45 -26.57 24.28
N GLN A 159 2.60 -25.25 24.25
CA GLN A 159 2.56 -24.44 25.47
C GLN A 159 1.27 -23.60 25.55
N ASN A 160 1.05 -23.05 26.73
CA ASN A 160 -0.03 -22.10 27.03
C ASN A 160 -0.05 -20.95 26.01
N ALA A 161 -1.26 -20.48 25.71
CA ALA A 161 -1.78 -19.70 24.60
C ALA A 161 -2.15 -20.56 23.37
N LEU A 162 -2.02 -21.90 23.43
CA LEU A 162 -2.62 -22.81 22.45
C LEU A 162 -3.60 -23.77 23.15
N HIS A 163 -4.83 -23.82 22.65
CA HIS A 163 -5.74 -24.95 22.88
C HIS A 163 -5.38 -26.06 21.88
N CYS A 164 -5.38 -27.29 22.35
CA CYS A 164 -5.30 -28.49 21.52
C CYS A 164 -6.65 -29.19 21.60
N VAL A 165 -7.34 -29.28 20.48
CA VAL A 165 -8.59 -30.03 20.36
C VAL A 165 -8.29 -31.39 19.74
N ARG A 166 -8.70 -32.46 20.45
CA ARG A 166 -8.61 -33.85 20.00
C ARG A 166 -9.99 -34.42 19.87
N PHE A 167 -10.38 -34.73 18.63
CA PHE A 167 -11.73 -35.20 18.31
C PHE A 167 -11.94 -36.65 18.72
N PHE A 168 -13.18 -37.02 19.05
CA PHE A 168 -13.57 -38.42 19.31
C PHE A 168 -13.96 -39.08 17.98
N GLY A 169 -13.47 -40.30 17.78
CA GLY A 169 -13.81 -41.10 16.61
C GLY A 169 -13.33 -40.47 15.29
N GLN A 170 -14.11 -40.71 14.24
CA GLN A 170 -13.76 -40.27 12.89
C GLN A 170 -14.39 -38.92 12.58
N ILE A 171 -13.61 -37.87 12.70
CA ILE A 171 -13.96 -36.47 12.32
C ILE A 171 -12.83 -35.93 11.45
N ASN A 172 -13.17 -35.10 10.47
CA ASN A 172 -12.17 -34.40 9.67
C ASN A 172 -11.77 -33.07 10.38
N PRO A 173 -10.55 -32.98 10.98
CA PRO A 173 -10.15 -31.78 11.72
C PRO A 173 -10.01 -30.53 10.82
N TYR A 174 -9.71 -30.69 9.51
CA TYR A 174 -9.62 -29.59 8.57
C TYR A 174 -10.97 -28.91 8.31
N TYR A 175 -12.08 -29.67 8.38
CA TYR A 175 -13.40 -29.09 8.30
C TYR A 175 -13.63 -28.07 9.44
N PHE A 176 -13.29 -28.43 10.66
CA PHE A 176 -13.38 -27.54 11.82
C PHE A 176 -12.39 -26.37 11.75
N LYS A 177 -11.18 -26.60 11.24
CA LYS A 177 -10.24 -25.51 10.94
C LYS A 177 -10.87 -24.45 10.01
N TYR A 178 -11.57 -24.86 8.97
CA TYR A 178 -12.29 -23.95 8.08
C TYR A 178 -13.50 -23.28 8.74
N CYS A 179 -14.16 -23.96 9.67
CA CYS A 179 -15.21 -23.31 10.51
C CYS A 179 -14.58 -22.17 11.35
N PHE A 180 -13.45 -22.39 12.00
CA PHE A 180 -12.75 -21.34 12.76
C PHE A 180 -12.35 -20.17 11.87
N GLU A 181 -11.85 -20.43 10.68
CA GLU A 181 -11.45 -19.39 9.73
C GLU A 181 -12.62 -18.52 9.29
N LEU A 182 -13.77 -19.12 8.98
CA LEU A 182 -15.02 -18.38 8.73
C LEU A 182 -15.50 -17.60 9.95
N TYR A 183 -15.49 -18.22 11.12
CA TYR A 183 -15.96 -17.60 12.36
C TYR A 183 -15.10 -16.40 12.77
N LYS A 184 -13.81 -16.43 12.42
CA LYS A 184 -12.93 -15.27 12.55
C LYS A 184 -13.39 -14.14 11.63
N HIS A 185 -13.64 -14.44 10.35
CA HIS A 185 -14.11 -13.45 9.38
C HIS A 185 -15.44 -12.82 9.78
N ASN A 186 -16.38 -13.63 10.26
CA ASN A 186 -17.73 -13.19 10.70
C ASN A 186 -17.75 -12.64 12.13
N ARG A 187 -16.59 -12.45 12.77
CA ARG A 187 -16.42 -11.94 14.14
C ARG A 187 -17.08 -12.78 15.24
N ILE A 188 -17.52 -13.99 14.95
CA ILE A 188 -18.10 -14.91 15.96
C ILE A 188 -17.08 -15.20 17.07
N LEU A 189 -15.81 -15.44 16.71
CA LEU A 189 -14.75 -15.69 17.69
C LEU A 189 -14.41 -14.44 18.50
N GLU A 190 -14.47 -13.27 17.93
CA GLU A 190 -14.23 -12.01 18.63
C GLU A 190 -15.32 -11.69 19.63
N ASN A 191 -16.56 -11.99 19.28
CA ASN A 191 -17.73 -11.80 20.17
C ASN A 191 -17.75 -12.80 21.32
N ALA A 192 -17.29 -14.05 21.09
CA ALA A 192 -17.13 -15.08 22.12
C ALA A 192 -15.94 -14.82 23.07
N SER A 193 -14.97 -14.01 22.64
CA SER A 193 -13.73 -13.75 23.39
C SER A 193 -13.94 -12.78 24.55
N LYS A 194 -13.16 -12.96 25.64
CA LYS A 194 -13.21 -12.11 26.83
C LYS A 194 -12.00 -11.15 26.86
N GLY A 195 -12.18 -9.99 27.45
CA GLY A 195 -11.16 -8.97 27.64
C GLY A 195 -11.45 -7.68 26.85
N MET A 196 -11.13 -6.52 27.44
CA MET A 196 -11.36 -5.22 26.81
C MET A 196 -10.20 -4.80 25.91
N THR A 197 -8.96 -4.96 26.37
CA THR A 197 -7.75 -4.53 25.65
C THR A 197 -7.10 -5.68 24.88
N ILE A 198 -7.01 -6.86 25.49
CA ILE A 198 -6.48 -8.06 24.86
C ILE A 198 -7.58 -9.12 24.95
N LYS A 199 -8.06 -9.56 23.80
CA LYS A 199 -9.09 -10.60 23.72
C LYS A 199 -8.46 -11.98 23.89
N HIS A 200 -9.12 -12.84 24.66
CA HIS A 200 -8.74 -14.24 24.88
C HIS A 200 -9.94 -15.16 24.64
N LEU A 201 -9.76 -16.18 23.84
CA LEU A 201 -10.71 -17.25 23.63
C LEU A 201 -10.50 -18.33 24.72
N VAL A 202 -10.98 -18.00 25.93
CA VAL A 202 -10.86 -18.95 27.05
C VAL A 202 -11.66 -20.22 26.80
N GLN A 203 -11.31 -21.32 27.45
CA GLN A 203 -11.93 -22.64 27.23
C GLN A 203 -13.48 -22.61 27.34
N GLY A 204 -14.02 -21.87 28.29
CA GLY A 204 -15.48 -21.74 28.43
C GLY A 204 -16.14 -21.06 27.24
N SER A 205 -15.50 -20.03 26.67
CA SER A 205 -15.96 -19.36 25.44
C SER A 205 -15.85 -20.28 24.22
N LEU A 206 -14.73 -21.02 24.11
CA LEU A 206 -14.53 -22.00 23.05
C LEU A 206 -15.61 -23.10 23.08
N TYR A 207 -16.01 -23.53 24.28
CA TYR A 207 -17.03 -24.57 24.48
C TYR A 207 -18.46 -24.09 24.17
N ALA A 208 -18.70 -22.80 24.21
CA ALA A 208 -20.01 -22.21 23.88
C ALA A 208 -20.25 -22.07 22.36
N ILE A 209 -19.19 -22.13 21.55
CA ILE A 209 -19.32 -21.97 20.09
C ILE A 209 -20.01 -23.19 19.49
N LEU A 210 -20.98 -22.93 18.62
CA LEU A 210 -21.70 -23.94 17.85
C LEU A 210 -20.98 -24.22 16.53
N PHE A 211 -20.91 -25.52 16.18
CA PHE A 211 -20.36 -25.99 14.91
C PHE A 211 -21.38 -26.87 14.19
N PRO A 212 -21.56 -26.71 12.87
CA PRO A 212 -22.37 -27.63 12.10
C PRO A 212 -21.59 -28.92 11.87
N LEU A 213 -22.25 -30.04 12.06
CA LEU A 213 -21.68 -31.40 11.91
C LEU A 213 -22.36 -32.11 10.72
N PRO A 214 -21.74 -32.08 9.53
CA PRO A 214 -22.16 -32.92 8.40
C PRO A 214 -21.73 -34.37 8.56
N PRO A 215 -22.27 -35.32 7.77
CA PRO A 215 -21.71 -36.65 7.65
C PRO A 215 -20.22 -36.65 7.32
N LEU A 216 -19.44 -37.63 7.79
CA LEU A 216 -17.98 -37.67 7.61
C LEU A 216 -17.55 -37.63 6.12
N ALA A 217 -18.28 -38.34 5.26
CA ALA A 217 -18.02 -38.35 3.82
C ALA A 217 -18.19 -36.95 3.22
N GLU A 218 -19.22 -36.22 3.63
CA GLU A 218 -19.46 -34.85 3.23
C GLU A 218 -18.40 -33.87 3.76
N GLN A 219 -17.95 -34.00 5.04
CA GLN A 219 -16.82 -33.23 5.57
C GLN A 219 -15.57 -33.34 4.68
N LYS A 220 -15.25 -34.59 4.22
CA LYS A 220 -14.12 -34.82 3.33
C LYS A 220 -14.30 -34.16 1.96
N ARG A 221 -15.52 -34.22 1.37
CA ARG A 221 -15.82 -33.58 0.08
C ARG A 221 -15.77 -32.05 0.17
N ILE A 222 -16.28 -31.49 1.26
CA ILE A 222 -16.21 -30.05 1.55
C ILE A 222 -14.76 -29.61 1.61
N VAL A 223 -13.93 -30.28 2.44
CA VAL A 223 -12.50 -29.95 2.56
C VAL A 223 -11.79 -30.04 1.22
N ALA A 224 -11.95 -31.15 0.50
CA ALA A 224 -11.34 -31.33 -0.84
C ALA A 224 -11.79 -30.25 -1.83
N LYS A 225 -13.05 -29.81 -1.76
CA LYS A 225 -13.55 -28.73 -2.63
C LYS A 225 -12.96 -27.38 -2.26
N ILE A 226 -12.85 -27.06 -0.97
CA ILE A 226 -12.19 -25.84 -0.49
C ILE A 226 -10.73 -25.83 -0.97
N GLU A 227 -9.97 -26.90 -0.70
CA GLU A 227 -8.56 -27.02 -1.07
C GLU A 227 -8.35 -26.89 -2.59
N LYS A 228 -9.29 -27.40 -3.39
CA LYS A 228 -9.29 -27.22 -4.85
C LYS A 228 -9.53 -25.77 -5.27
N LEU A 229 -10.31 -25.00 -4.50
CA LEU A 229 -10.65 -23.61 -4.82
C LEU A 229 -9.62 -22.60 -4.32
N LEU A 230 -8.92 -22.86 -3.20
CA LEU A 230 -7.94 -21.94 -2.62
C LEU A 230 -6.87 -21.46 -3.61
N PRO A 231 -6.24 -22.30 -4.45
CA PRO A 231 -5.26 -21.83 -5.44
C PRO A 231 -5.82 -20.83 -6.47
N TYR A 232 -7.14 -20.85 -6.72
CA TYR A 232 -7.78 -19.85 -7.58
C TYR A 232 -7.97 -18.52 -6.85
N VAL A 233 -8.25 -18.58 -5.53
CA VAL A 233 -8.30 -17.37 -4.67
C VAL A 233 -6.92 -16.72 -4.62
N ASP A 234 -5.85 -17.50 -4.49
CA ASP A 234 -4.47 -16.98 -4.46
C ASP A 234 -4.09 -16.31 -5.79
N ARG A 235 -4.46 -16.91 -6.92
CA ARG A 235 -4.27 -16.30 -8.25
C ARG A 235 -5.09 -15.02 -8.43
N TYR A 236 -6.32 -15.02 -7.92
CA TYR A 236 -7.16 -13.83 -7.91
C TYR A 236 -6.54 -12.72 -7.05
N SER A 237 -6.01 -13.07 -5.86
CA SER A 237 -5.32 -12.13 -4.98
C SER A 237 -4.14 -11.46 -5.69
N ALA A 238 -3.28 -12.24 -6.33
CA ALA A 238 -2.15 -11.70 -7.07
C ALA A 238 -2.56 -10.79 -8.24
N ALA A 239 -3.66 -11.12 -8.93
CA ALA A 239 -4.21 -10.28 -10.00
C ALA A 239 -4.87 -9.00 -9.45
N TYR A 240 -5.59 -9.11 -8.35
CA TYR A 240 -6.24 -8.00 -7.66
C TYR A 240 -5.21 -6.99 -7.14
N GLU A 241 -4.14 -7.45 -6.48
CA GLU A 241 -3.05 -6.59 -6.01
C GLU A 241 -2.36 -5.83 -7.14
N LYS A 242 -2.13 -6.49 -8.28
CA LYS A 242 -1.59 -5.84 -9.48
C LYS A 242 -2.53 -4.77 -10.02
N LEU A 243 -3.83 -5.07 -10.07
CA LEU A 243 -4.85 -4.12 -10.52
C LEU A 243 -4.91 -2.89 -9.61
N GLU A 244 -4.87 -3.08 -8.28
CA GLU A 244 -4.84 -1.99 -7.31
C GLU A 244 -3.57 -1.13 -7.46
N GLN A 245 -2.40 -1.76 -7.66
CA GLN A 245 -1.16 -1.03 -7.93
C GLN A 245 -1.23 -0.25 -9.25
N PHE A 246 -1.85 -0.83 -10.28
CA PHE A 246 -2.08 -0.18 -11.56
C PHE A 246 -3.00 1.04 -11.39
N ASN A 247 -4.14 0.84 -10.74
CA ASN A 247 -5.12 1.90 -10.49
C ASN A 247 -4.51 3.05 -9.67
N ALA A 248 -3.69 2.74 -8.67
CA ALA A 248 -3.03 3.75 -7.83
C ALA A 248 -2.01 4.60 -8.61
N LYS A 249 -1.32 4.02 -9.60
CA LYS A 249 -0.31 4.72 -10.43
C LYS A 249 -0.91 5.37 -11.68
N PHE A 250 -2.00 4.84 -12.20
CA PHE A 250 -2.58 5.21 -13.48
C PHE A 250 -2.80 6.71 -13.66
N PRO A 251 -3.37 7.45 -12.66
CA PRO A 251 -3.58 8.90 -12.80
C PRO A 251 -2.28 9.68 -13.00
N GLU A 252 -1.22 9.29 -12.30
CA GLU A 252 0.08 9.94 -12.40
C GLU A 252 0.81 9.60 -13.71
N ASP A 253 0.77 8.35 -14.12
CA ASP A 253 1.36 7.91 -15.38
C ASP A 253 0.61 8.49 -16.58
N MET A 254 -0.72 8.63 -16.50
CA MET A 254 -1.52 9.33 -17.49
C MET A 254 -1.11 10.80 -17.59
N LYS A 255 -0.98 11.49 -16.45
CA LYS A 255 -0.52 12.89 -16.40
C LYS A 255 0.85 13.07 -17.07
N LYS A 256 1.82 12.19 -16.76
CA LYS A 256 3.15 12.18 -17.40
C LYS A 256 3.06 11.99 -18.91
N SER A 257 2.21 11.07 -19.37
CA SER A 257 1.99 10.79 -20.78
C SER A 257 1.39 12.01 -21.49
N ILE A 258 0.36 12.65 -20.91
CA ILE A 258 -0.27 13.84 -21.46
C ILE A 258 0.75 14.99 -21.61
N LEU A 259 1.55 15.24 -20.58
CA LEU A 259 2.62 16.23 -20.64
C LEU A 259 3.66 15.89 -21.72
N GLN A 260 4.02 14.62 -21.88
CA GLN A 260 4.94 14.18 -22.93
C GLN A 260 4.35 14.40 -24.33
N TYR A 261 3.05 14.10 -24.54
CA TYR A 261 2.37 14.41 -25.80
C TYR A 261 2.33 15.92 -26.07
N ALA A 262 2.12 16.73 -25.04
CA ALA A 262 2.10 18.19 -25.15
C ALA A 262 3.45 18.74 -25.66
N ILE A 263 4.56 18.30 -25.07
CA ILE A 263 5.90 18.77 -25.43
C ILE A 263 6.46 18.17 -26.72
N GLN A 264 5.82 17.13 -27.26
CA GLN A 264 6.13 16.54 -28.57
C GLN A 264 5.27 17.11 -29.72
N GLY A 265 4.39 18.08 -29.44
CA GLY A 265 3.48 18.65 -30.44
C GLY A 265 2.37 17.71 -30.89
N LYS A 266 2.03 16.69 -30.08
CA LYS A 266 1.00 15.66 -30.39
C LYS A 266 -0.32 15.89 -29.69
N LEU A 267 -0.42 16.89 -28.80
CA LEU A 267 -1.62 17.15 -28.00
C LEU A 267 -2.68 17.95 -28.73
N VAL A 268 -2.25 18.84 -29.61
CA VAL A 268 -3.12 19.71 -30.44
C VAL A 268 -2.71 19.62 -31.91
N GLU A 269 -3.63 19.94 -32.80
CA GLU A 269 -3.38 19.96 -34.23
C GLU A 269 -2.38 21.07 -34.61
N GLN A 270 -1.46 20.78 -35.54
CA GLN A 270 -0.52 21.76 -36.08
C GLN A 270 -1.22 22.69 -37.04
N ARG A 271 -0.98 24.03 -36.93
CA ARG A 271 -1.62 25.05 -37.72
C ARG A 271 -0.55 25.96 -38.38
N PRO A 272 -0.28 25.81 -39.65
CA PRO A 272 0.75 26.61 -40.36
C PRO A 272 0.54 28.11 -40.27
N GLU A 273 -0.70 28.57 -40.19
CA GLU A 273 -1.07 29.99 -40.08
C GLU A 273 -0.65 30.65 -38.74
N GLU A 274 -0.30 29.86 -37.74
CA GLU A 274 0.13 30.38 -36.43
C GLU A 274 1.62 30.77 -36.40
N GLY A 275 2.35 30.58 -37.50
CA GLY A 275 3.77 30.89 -37.61
C GLY A 275 4.66 29.77 -37.13
N THR A 276 5.90 30.10 -36.77
CA THR A 276 6.93 29.11 -36.37
C THR A 276 7.61 29.46 -35.06
N GLY A 277 8.17 28.44 -34.38
CA GLY A 277 9.03 28.61 -33.22
C GLY A 277 10.29 29.41 -33.51
N GLU A 278 10.80 29.38 -34.77
CA GLU A 278 11.93 30.19 -35.21
C GLU A 278 11.58 31.68 -35.22
N GLU A 279 10.39 32.05 -35.70
CA GLU A 279 9.91 33.43 -35.69
C GLU A 279 9.73 33.93 -34.24
N LEU A 280 9.12 33.14 -33.39
CA LEU A 280 8.98 33.46 -31.96
C LEU A 280 10.35 33.61 -31.30
N TYR A 281 11.30 32.73 -31.58
CA TYR A 281 12.65 32.81 -31.04
C TYR A 281 13.32 34.13 -31.41
N ARG A 282 13.21 34.57 -32.66
CA ARG A 282 13.76 35.87 -33.11
C ARG A 282 13.12 37.04 -32.39
N GLN A 283 11.82 36.99 -32.15
CA GLN A 283 11.12 38.03 -31.37
C GLN A 283 11.65 38.07 -29.93
N ILE A 284 11.82 36.90 -29.28
CA ILE A 284 12.38 36.83 -27.93
C ILE A 284 13.80 37.40 -27.89
N GLN A 285 14.66 37.03 -28.86
CA GLN A 285 16.02 37.59 -28.92
C GLN A 285 16.03 39.10 -29.11
N THR A 286 15.17 39.64 -29.96
CA THR A 286 15.03 41.07 -30.16
C THR A 286 14.65 41.78 -28.87
N GLU A 287 13.71 41.26 -28.13
CA GLU A 287 13.29 41.83 -26.83
C GLU A 287 14.40 41.72 -25.80
N LYS A 288 15.12 40.58 -25.71
CA LYS A 288 16.29 40.43 -24.83
C LYS A 288 17.35 41.49 -25.14
N GLN A 289 17.66 41.75 -26.43
CA GLN A 289 18.63 42.77 -26.83
C GLN A 289 18.17 44.17 -26.44
N ARG A 290 16.85 44.45 -26.53
CA ARG A 290 16.27 45.72 -26.07
C ARG A 290 16.47 45.91 -24.56
N LEU A 291 16.15 44.87 -23.76
CA LEU A 291 16.28 44.92 -22.30
C LEU A 291 17.76 45.05 -21.87
N ILE A 292 18.69 44.47 -22.61
CA ILE A 292 20.16 44.63 -22.37
C ILE A 292 20.58 46.09 -22.66
N LYS A 293 20.14 46.68 -23.78
CA LYS A 293 20.47 48.07 -24.13
C LYS A 293 19.88 49.07 -23.10
N GLU A 294 18.72 48.76 -22.55
CA GLU A 294 18.07 49.57 -21.49
C GLU A 294 18.74 49.36 -20.11
N GLY A 295 19.74 48.49 -19.99
CA GLY A 295 20.41 48.16 -18.73
C GLY A 295 19.54 47.37 -17.72
N ARG A 296 18.38 46.86 -18.15
CA ARG A 296 17.44 46.13 -17.30
C ARG A 296 17.91 44.69 -17.01
N ILE A 297 18.67 44.11 -17.93
CA ILE A 297 19.28 42.78 -17.78
C ILE A 297 20.73 42.81 -18.21
N LYS A 298 21.55 41.96 -17.58
CA LYS A 298 22.98 41.83 -17.93
C LYS A 298 23.11 40.97 -19.18
N LYS A 299 24.13 41.30 -20.02
CA LYS A 299 24.50 40.44 -21.16
C LYS A 299 25.04 39.12 -20.63
N GLU A 300 24.48 38.02 -21.03
CA GLU A 300 24.94 36.66 -20.72
C GLU A 300 25.91 36.16 -21.82
N LYS A 301 26.76 35.17 -21.46
CA LYS A 301 27.54 34.48 -22.45
C LYS A 301 26.62 33.65 -23.33
N PRO A 302 26.77 33.70 -24.67
CA PRO A 302 26.03 32.83 -25.55
C PRO A 302 26.38 31.37 -25.22
N LEU A 303 25.39 30.50 -25.24
CA LEU A 303 25.58 29.06 -25.19
C LEU A 303 25.86 28.53 -26.60
N ASP A 304 26.56 27.40 -26.69
CA ASP A 304 26.88 26.75 -27.94
C ASP A 304 25.61 26.30 -28.68
N GLU A 305 25.71 26.19 -30.00
CA GLU A 305 24.67 25.62 -30.86
C GLU A 305 24.27 24.24 -30.34
N ILE A 306 23.01 23.85 -30.58
CA ILE A 306 22.46 22.55 -30.16
C ILE A 306 22.89 21.53 -31.23
N PRO A 307 23.79 20.57 -30.90
CA PRO A 307 24.14 19.51 -31.83
C PRO A 307 23.01 18.48 -31.95
N GLU A 308 22.95 17.74 -33.07
CA GLU A 308 21.87 16.78 -33.34
C GLU A 308 21.81 15.65 -32.32
N ASP A 309 22.91 15.22 -31.77
CA ASP A 309 22.99 14.16 -30.73
C ASP A 309 22.51 14.61 -29.35
N GLU A 310 22.33 15.92 -29.14
CA GLU A 310 21.71 16.48 -27.92
C GLU A 310 20.18 16.51 -27.99
N ILE A 311 19.56 16.35 -29.18
CA ILE A 311 18.11 16.41 -29.40
C ILE A 311 17.47 15.14 -28.82
N PRO A 312 16.56 15.29 -27.83
CA PRO A 312 16.06 14.13 -27.08
C PRO A 312 14.94 13.36 -27.79
N PHE A 313 14.20 14.03 -28.69
CA PHE A 313 13.10 13.45 -29.47
C PHE A 313 12.66 14.39 -30.60
N ASP A 314 11.92 13.86 -31.56
CA ASP A 314 11.39 14.63 -32.68
C ASP A 314 10.27 15.58 -32.24
N ILE A 315 10.26 16.79 -32.81
CA ILE A 315 9.23 17.79 -32.65
C ILE A 315 8.69 18.20 -34.04
N PRO A 316 7.50 18.84 -34.16
CA PRO A 316 7.00 19.34 -35.42
C PRO A 316 7.99 20.30 -36.12
N GLU A 317 8.03 20.31 -37.44
CA GLU A 317 8.90 21.19 -38.24
C GLU A 317 8.68 22.69 -37.96
N SER A 318 7.45 23.06 -37.55
CA SER A 318 7.11 24.41 -37.13
C SER A 318 7.72 24.82 -35.80
N TRP A 319 8.23 23.87 -35.00
CA TRP A 319 8.82 24.11 -33.67
C TRP A 319 10.33 24.29 -33.75
N LYS A 320 10.92 24.80 -32.68
CA LYS A 320 12.38 24.94 -32.55
C LYS A 320 12.87 24.43 -31.19
N TRP A 321 13.95 23.64 -31.18
CA TRP A 321 14.69 23.38 -29.96
C TRP A 321 15.49 24.62 -29.55
N VAL A 322 15.39 25.02 -28.28
CA VAL A 322 16.11 26.18 -27.71
C VAL A 322 16.63 25.84 -26.32
N ARG A 323 17.66 26.54 -25.86
CA ARG A 323 18.12 26.42 -24.47
C ARG A 323 17.28 27.30 -23.56
N LEU A 324 17.04 26.83 -22.31
CA LEU A 324 16.16 27.47 -21.34
C LEU A 324 16.49 28.96 -21.12
N ASN A 325 17.78 29.31 -20.97
CA ASN A 325 18.17 30.70 -20.77
C ASN A 325 17.85 31.62 -21.95
N THR A 326 17.63 31.06 -23.15
CA THR A 326 17.38 31.89 -24.34
C THR A 326 15.95 32.42 -24.41
N ILE A 327 15.01 31.80 -23.69
CA ILE A 327 13.58 32.15 -23.73
C ILE A 327 13.12 33.00 -22.53
N GLY A 328 14.00 33.34 -21.62
CA GLY A 328 13.67 34.13 -20.43
C GLY A 328 14.87 34.71 -19.73
N ILE A 329 14.62 35.37 -18.63
CA ILE A 329 15.65 35.86 -17.69
C ILE A 329 15.81 34.82 -16.61
N THR A 330 17.02 34.25 -16.49
CA THR A 330 17.30 33.23 -15.47
C THR A 330 18.12 33.80 -14.32
N GLN A 331 17.82 33.35 -13.12
CA GLN A 331 18.57 33.77 -11.93
C GLN A 331 18.50 32.68 -10.82
N THR A 332 19.56 32.62 -10.02
CA THR A 332 19.58 31.82 -8.78
C THR A 332 19.30 32.75 -7.60
N GLY A 333 18.50 32.32 -6.64
CA GLY A 333 18.20 33.10 -5.45
C GLY A 333 19.40 33.31 -4.52
N ASN A 334 19.19 34.09 -3.49
CA ASN A 334 20.13 34.24 -2.37
C ASN A 334 19.39 34.43 -1.08
N THR A 335 20.05 34.14 0.03
CA THR A 335 19.46 34.38 1.36
C THR A 335 20.15 35.58 2.00
N PRO A 336 19.41 36.65 2.34
CA PRO A 336 19.93 37.74 3.12
C PRO A 336 20.55 37.28 4.45
N SER A 337 21.59 37.97 4.91
CA SER A 337 22.29 37.56 6.12
C SER A 337 21.41 37.63 7.35
N LYS A 338 21.39 36.57 8.13
CA LYS A 338 20.65 36.48 9.39
C LYS A 338 21.20 37.39 10.49
N SER A 339 22.41 37.94 10.31
CA SER A 339 23.01 38.93 11.25
C SER A 339 22.35 40.30 11.15
N HIS A 340 21.42 40.49 10.19
CA HIS A 340 20.69 41.74 9.95
C HIS A 340 19.17 41.50 10.18
N PRO A 341 18.67 41.58 11.42
CA PRO A 341 17.26 41.40 11.73
C PRO A 341 16.33 42.34 10.97
N GLU A 342 16.81 43.52 10.57
CA GLU A 342 16.11 44.52 9.78
C GLU A 342 15.72 44.03 8.37
N TYR A 343 16.31 42.94 7.87
CA TYR A 343 15.94 42.34 6.59
C TYR A 343 14.70 41.45 6.69
N ILE A 344 14.33 41.03 7.90
CA ILE A 344 13.12 40.26 8.13
C ILE A 344 11.94 41.22 8.28
N GLY A 345 10.81 40.88 7.65
CA GLY A 345 9.61 41.73 7.65
C GLY A 345 8.39 41.01 7.11
N ILE A 346 7.45 41.77 6.54
CA ILE A 346 6.18 41.27 5.98
C ILE A 346 5.93 41.81 4.56
N ASP A 347 6.90 42.52 3.96
CA ASP A 347 6.66 43.29 2.75
C ASP A 347 6.75 42.44 1.47
N ILE A 348 7.64 41.44 1.42
CA ILE A 348 7.80 40.55 0.29
C ILE A 348 7.97 39.08 0.75
N PRO A 349 7.19 38.14 0.21
CA PRO A 349 7.36 36.72 0.55
C PRO A 349 8.76 36.22 0.16
N PHE A 350 9.36 35.40 1.04
CA PHE A 350 10.66 34.77 0.81
C PHE A 350 10.49 33.26 0.68
N ILE A 351 10.70 32.75 -0.54
CA ILE A 351 10.37 31.38 -0.92
C ILE A 351 11.57 30.46 -0.75
N THR A 352 11.33 29.32 -0.11
CA THR A 352 12.27 28.21 0.06
C THR A 352 11.71 26.93 -0.58
N PRO A 353 12.49 25.86 -0.78
CA PRO A 353 12.00 24.59 -1.32
C PRO A 353 10.80 24.00 -0.59
N GLY A 354 10.65 24.25 0.70
CA GLY A 354 9.52 23.79 1.51
C GLY A 354 8.18 24.46 1.16
N ASP A 355 8.24 25.64 0.56
CA ASP A 355 7.07 26.42 0.20
C ASP A 355 6.50 26.03 -1.18
N ILE A 356 7.24 25.20 -1.96
CA ILE A 356 6.83 24.69 -3.25
C ILE A 356 6.27 23.27 -3.11
N LEU A 357 4.95 23.14 -3.22
CA LEU A 357 4.24 21.87 -3.08
C LEU A 357 3.20 21.70 -4.20
N ASN A 358 3.23 20.57 -4.89
CA ASN A 358 2.25 20.18 -5.92
C ASN A 358 2.01 21.27 -7.01
N GLY A 359 3.07 21.97 -7.41
CA GLY A 359 2.97 23.03 -8.41
C GLY A 359 2.44 24.37 -7.89
N GLN A 360 2.26 24.50 -6.59
CA GLN A 360 1.78 25.71 -5.92
C GLN A 360 2.81 26.27 -4.95
N ILE A 361 2.72 27.57 -4.62
CA ILE A 361 3.60 28.25 -3.68
C ILE A 361 2.83 28.67 -2.45
N GLY A 362 3.34 28.33 -1.25
CA GLY A 362 2.88 28.85 0.02
C GLY A 362 3.61 30.16 0.35
N TYR A 363 2.89 31.28 0.42
CA TYR A 363 3.48 32.59 0.61
C TYR A 363 3.56 33.07 2.07
N SER A 364 3.07 32.30 3.01
CA SER A 364 2.86 32.74 4.42
C SER A 364 3.98 32.37 5.38
N ASN A 365 5.01 31.64 4.93
CA ASN A 365 5.99 31.04 5.84
C ASN A 365 7.09 32.02 6.29
N GLN A 366 7.66 32.77 5.36
CA GLN A 366 8.70 33.77 5.60
C GLN A 366 8.51 34.97 4.70
N ALA A 367 8.89 36.15 5.18
CA ALA A 367 8.89 37.37 4.39
C ALA A 367 10.06 38.27 4.77
N LEU A 368 10.46 39.15 3.85
CA LEU A 368 11.50 40.14 4.04
C LEU A 368 10.87 41.54 4.18
N SER A 369 11.60 42.44 4.78
CA SER A 369 11.31 43.88 4.77
C SER A 369 11.70 44.51 3.42
N LEU A 370 11.36 45.76 3.21
CA LEU A 370 11.81 46.54 2.05
C LEU A 370 13.35 46.59 1.97
N LEU A 371 14.05 46.71 3.10
CA LEU A 371 15.51 46.65 3.15
C LEU A 371 16.05 45.28 2.78
N GLY A 372 15.37 44.21 3.24
CA GLY A 372 15.71 42.84 2.86
C GLY A 372 15.50 42.57 1.37
N LYS A 373 14.47 43.19 0.75
CA LYS A 373 14.22 43.15 -0.68
C LYS A 373 15.38 43.70 -1.50
N GLU A 374 16.00 44.80 -1.08
CA GLU A 374 17.11 45.44 -1.81
C GLU A 374 18.35 44.52 -1.93
N VAL A 375 18.58 43.65 -0.95
CA VAL A 375 19.72 42.73 -0.91
C VAL A 375 19.36 41.33 -1.39
N ALA A 376 18.08 41.03 -1.54
CA ALA A 376 17.60 39.76 -2.04
C ALA A 376 17.47 39.75 -3.59
N ARG A 377 17.49 38.58 -4.18
CA ARG A 377 17.04 38.40 -5.56
C ARG A 377 15.53 38.23 -5.61
N VAL A 378 14.91 38.97 -6.50
CA VAL A 378 13.45 38.97 -6.66
C VAL A 378 13.07 38.56 -8.07
N CYS A 379 11.91 37.96 -8.23
CA CYS A 379 11.29 37.73 -9.52
C CYS A 379 9.82 38.22 -9.52
N CYS A 380 9.32 38.55 -10.72
CA CYS A 380 7.97 39.04 -10.90
C CYS A 380 6.93 37.89 -11.00
N ALA A 381 5.65 38.25 -10.91
CA ALA A 381 4.55 37.36 -11.24
C ALA A 381 4.75 36.73 -12.65
N GLY A 382 4.31 35.51 -12.83
CA GLY A 382 4.48 34.71 -14.05
C GLY A 382 5.87 34.05 -14.18
N SER A 383 6.79 34.29 -13.24
CA SER A 383 8.07 33.57 -13.22
C SER A 383 7.90 32.13 -12.72
N ILE A 384 8.68 31.22 -13.29
CA ILE A 384 8.69 29.82 -12.89
C ILE A 384 9.87 29.58 -11.96
N MET A 385 9.60 29.10 -10.76
CA MET A 385 10.56 28.78 -9.73
C MET A 385 10.80 27.26 -9.74
N GLN A 386 12.07 26.83 -9.74
CA GLN A 386 12.41 25.41 -9.69
C GLN A 386 13.49 25.12 -8.65
N VAL A 387 13.23 24.12 -7.83
CA VAL A 387 14.21 23.64 -6.84
C VAL A 387 15.34 22.89 -7.55
N CYS A 388 16.57 23.35 -7.36
CA CYS A 388 17.77 22.87 -8.01
C CYS A 388 18.78 22.19 -7.07
N ILE A 389 18.52 22.17 -5.75
CA ILE A 389 19.41 21.60 -4.74
C ILE A 389 18.61 20.75 -3.74
N GLY A 390 19.14 19.55 -3.44
CA GLY A 390 18.65 18.68 -2.37
C GLY A 390 17.60 17.67 -2.80
N GLY A 391 17.01 16.98 -1.83
CA GLY A 391 16.03 15.90 -2.06
C GLY A 391 14.73 16.35 -2.74
N SER A 392 14.47 17.67 -2.79
CA SER A 392 13.31 18.26 -3.47
C SER A 392 13.61 18.72 -4.89
N ILE A 393 14.77 18.36 -5.44
CA ILE A 393 15.19 18.76 -6.81
C ILE A 393 14.11 18.40 -7.85
N GLY A 394 13.79 19.34 -8.72
CA GLY A 394 12.78 19.20 -9.76
C GLY A 394 11.39 19.74 -9.39
N LYS A 395 11.09 20.02 -8.11
CA LYS A 395 9.85 20.72 -7.76
C LYS A 395 9.83 22.09 -8.41
N ALA A 396 8.70 22.46 -9.01
CA ALA A 396 8.52 23.74 -9.66
C ALA A 396 7.13 24.32 -9.39
N ALA A 397 7.01 25.66 -9.47
CA ALA A 397 5.75 26.37 -9.42
C ALA A 397 5.85 27.73 -10.14
N ILE A 398 4.72 28.27 -10.60
CA ILE A 398 4.62 29.64 -11.12
C ILE A 398 4.23 30.55 -9.96
N THR A 399 4.95 31.68 -9.80
CA THR A 399 4.53 32.70 -8.84
C THR A 399 3.49 33.66 -9.45
N ASP A 400 2.47 34.00 -8.66
CA ASP A 400 1.41 34.93 -9.04
C ASP A 400 1.69 36.38 -8.62
N ARG A 401 2.81 36.57 -7.92
CA ARG A 401 3.24 37.88 -7.40
C ARG A 401 4.75 38.01 -7.37
N GLU A 402 5.24 39.21 -7.01
CA GLU A 402 6.65 39.41 -6.79
C GLU A 402 7.09 38.69 -5.51
N VAL A 403 8.20 37.95 -5.57
CA VAL A 403 8.75 37.19 -4.45
C VAL A 403 10.27 37.23 -4.43
N ALA A 404 10.86 37.15 -3.24
CA ALA A 404 12.27 36.82 -3.05
C ALA A 404 12.44 35.31 -2.82
N PHE A 405 13.61 34.74 -3.06
CA PHE A 405 13.83 33.30 -2.98
C PHE A 405 15.26 32.92 -2.64
N ASN A 406 15.43 31.75 -2.05
CA ASN A 406 16.74 31.31 -1.59
C ASN A 406 17.60 30.70 -2.71
N GLN A 407 18.88 30.44 -2.39
CA GLN A 407 19.88 29.93 -3.33
C GLN A 407 19.64 28.49 -3.83
N GLN A 408 18.69 27.76 -3.27
CA GLN A 408 18.32 26.41 -3.71
C GLN A 408 17.36 26.42 -4.90
N ILE A 409 16.83 27.59 -5.23
CA ILE A 409 15.85 27.80 -6.28
C ILE A 409 16.49 28.59 -7.43
N ASN A 410 16.34 28.05 -8.65
CA ASN A 410 16.52 28.82 -9.88
C ASN A 410 15.17 29.28 -10.39
N VAL A 411 15.14 30.44 -11.02
CA VAL A 411 13.96 31.04 -11.58
C VAL A 411 14.18 31.38 -13.04
N VAL A 412 13.19 31.16 -13.87
CA VAL A 412 13.09 31.69 -15.22
C VAL A 412 11.86 32.60 -15.31
N SER A 413 12.07 33.84 -15.74
CA SER A 413 11.01 34.80 -16.09
C SER A 413 10.87 34.80 -17.62
N PRO A 414 9.85 34.17 -18.21
CA PRO A 414 9.70 34.03 -19.67
C PRO A 414 9.55 35.38 -20.37
N ILE A 415 10.11 35.47 -21.58
CA ILE A 415 9.96 36.66 -22.47
C ILE A 415 9.14 36.22 -23.69
N ALA A 416 7.99 36.84 -23.91
CA ALA A 416 7.09 36.53 -25.02
C ALA A 416 6.74 35.04 -25.18
N CYS A 417 6.78 34.29 -24.09
CA CYS A 417 6.44 32.86 -24.00
C CYS A 417 5.38 32.66 -22.93
N VAL A 418 4.47 31.71 -23.10
CA VAL A 418 3.43 31.38 -22.12
C VAL A 418 4.05 30.66 -20.94
N SER A 419 3.92 31.23 -19.74
CA SER A 419 4.52 30.68 -18.51
C SER A 419 4.00 29.27 -18.20
N GLU A 420 2.71 29.02 -18.38
CA GLU A 420 2.05 27.74 -18.13
C GLU A 420 2.53 26.67 -19.11
N TYR A 421 2.83 27.03 -20.38
CA TYR A 421 3.45 26.10 -21.33
C TYR A 421 4.86 25.70 -20.88
N LEU A 422 5.68 26.71 -20.57
CA LEU A 422 7.05 26.45 -20.10
C LEU A 422 7.04 25.63 -18.80
N PHE A 423 6.12 25.91 -17.91
CA PHE A 423 5.92 25.16 -16.69
C PHE A 423 5.54 23.70 -16.97
N ALA A 424 4.64 23.45 -17.93
CA ALA A 424 4.30 22.10 -18.36
C ALA A 424 5.53 21.32 -18.90
N VAL A 425 6.37 22.01 -19.69
CA VAL A 425 7.67 21.43 -20.13
C VAL A 425 8.54 21.09 -18.93
N MET A 426 8.70 21.99 -17.97
CA MET A 426 9.54 21.79 -16.77
C MET A 426 9.01 20.73 -15.82
N GLN A 427 7.71 20.40 -15.86
CA GLN A 427 7.10 19.30 -15.13
C GLN A 427 7.11 17.96 -15.89
N SER A 428 7.43 17.95 -17.17
CA SER A 428 7.47 16.73 -17.98
C SER A 428 8.52 15.73 -17.46
N ALA A 429 8.29 14.44 -17.76
CA ALA A 429 9.25 13.39 -17.44
C ALA A 429 10.61 13.63 -18.12
N TYR A 430 10.57 14.11 -19.37
CA TYR A 430 11.77 14.51 -20.12
C TYR A 430 12.62 15.52 -19.34
N PHE A 431 12.05 16.66 -18.99
CA PHE A 431 12.80 17.75 -18.38
C PHE A 431 13.33 17.37 -16.98
N THR A 432 12.48 16.74 -16.17
CA THR A 432 12.86 16.31 -14.81
C THR A 432 13.93 15.23 -14.81
N THR A 433 13.94 14.34 -15.80
CA THR A 433 15.01 13.34 -15.98
C THR A 433 16.30 13.99 -16.43
N SER A 434 16.27 14.82 -17.48
CA SER A 434 17.44 15.55 -17.98
C SER A 434 18.08 16.44 -16.89
N MET A 435 17.25 17.06 -16.05
CA MET A 435 17.71 17.83 -14.90
C MET A 435 18.45 16.97 -13.87
N LYS A 436 17.92 15.79 -13.55
CA LYS A 436 18.52 14.86 -12.58
C LYS A 436 19.79 14.23 -13.09
N GLU A 437 19.86 13.88 -14.36
CA GLU A 437 21.05 13.31 -15.00
C GLU A 437 22.23 14.29 -15.03
N ARG A 438 21.93 15.59 -15.17
CA ARG A 438 22.96 16.65 -15.14
C ARG A 438 23.28 17.14 -13.73
N ALA A 439 22.53 16.72 -12.72
CA ALA A 439 22.81 17.06 -11.32
C ALA A 439 24.03 16.26 -10.80
N GLY A 440 24.96 16.96 -10.15
CA GLY A 440 26.07 16.34 -9.43
C GLY A 440 25.73 16.04 -7.98
N GLY A 441 26.53 15.18 -7.33
CA GLY A 441 26.42 14.85 -5.90
C GLY A 441 25.53 13.64 -5.60
N THR A 442 26.09 12.64 -4.89
CA THR A 442 25.39 11.40 -4.52
C THR A 442 24.45 11.54 -3.32
N ALA A 443 24.84 12.29 -2.31
CA ALA A 443 24.05 12.48 -1.09
C ALA A 443 23.08 13.68 -1.19
N THR A 444 23.50 14.74 -1.90
CA THR A 444 22.68 15.96 -2.10
C THR A 444 22.81 16.34 -3.57
N PRO A 445 21.84 15.98 -4.42
CA PRO A 445 21.91 16.32 -5.83
C PRO A 445 21.83 17.84 -6.01
N ILE A 446 22.70 18.38 -6.88
CA ILE A 446 22.79 19.82 -7.18
C ILE A 446 22.93 19.98 -8.68
N ILE A 447 22.05 20.77 -9.29
CA ILE A 447 22.24 21.31 -10.62
C ILE A 447 22.52 22.80 -10.53
N ASN A 448 23.71 23.23 -10.95
CA ASN A 448 24.02 24.65 -10.97
C ASN A 448 23.26 25.37 -12.09
N ARG A 449 23.20 26.72 -12.00
CA ARG A 449 22.44 27.52 -12.98
C ARG A 449 22.92 27.31 -14.41
N GLY A 450 24.22 27.22 -14.66
CA GLY A 450 24.76 27.06 -16.03
C GLY A 450 24.29 25.75 -16.69
N LEU A 451 24.28 24.64 -15.96
CA LEU A 451 23.77 23.36 -16.44
C LEU A 451 22.24 23.37 -16.60
N TRP A 452 21.54 24.07 -15.71
CA TRP A 452 20.09 24.24 -15.78
C TRP A 452 19.68 25.15 -16.96
N ASP A 453 20.40 26.25 -17.17
CA ASP A 453 20.24 27.18 -18.30
C ASP A 453 20.44 26.50 -19.66
N ALA A 454 21.28 25.47 -19.73
CA ALA A 454 21.57 24.71 -20.93
C ALA A 454 20.55 23.61 -21.25
N LEU A 455 19.54 23.36 -20.39
CA LEU A 455 18.49 22.38 -20.66
C LEU A 455 17.68 22.79 -21.89
N LEU A 456 17.30 21.81 -22.70
CA LEU A 456 16.58 22.03 -23.95
C LEU A 456 15.07 22.18 -23.73
N ILE A 457 14.47 23.11 -24.44
CA ILE A 457 13.04 23.40 -24.41
C ILE A 457 12.52 23.33 -25.84
N PRO A 458 11.45 22.57 -26.13
CA PRO A 458 10.77 22.65 -27.41
C PRO A 458 9.92 23.93 -27.44
N LEU A 459 10.09 24.75 -28.44
CA LEU A 459 9.46 26.07 -28.57
C LEU A 459 8.47 26.07 -29.74
N PRO A 460 7.14 25.92 -29.49
CA PRO A 460 6.10 26.09 -30.48
C PRO A 460 5.81 27.58 -30.75
N PRO A 461 5.06 27.91 -31.80
CA PRO A 461 4.46 29.24 -31.99
C PRO A 461 3.63 29.67 -30.78
N LEU A 462 3.56 30.97 -30.49
CA LEU A 462 2.89 31.48 -29.29
C LEU A 462 1.39 31.11 -29.23
N ALA A 463 0.70 31.09 -30.38
CA ALA A 463 -0.71 30.70 -30.47
C ALA A 463 -0.89 29.22 -30.12
N GLU A 464 0.00 28.36 -30.58
CA GLU A 464 -0.01 26.94 -30.26
C GLU A 464 0.28 26.68 -28.78
N GLN A 465 1.21 27.40 -28.15
CA GLN A 465 1.45 27.31 -26.69
C GLN A 465 0.15 27.56 -25.93
N LYS A 466 -0.64 28.56 -26.29
CA LYS A 466 -1.93 28.85 -25.63
C LYS A 466 -2.95 27.73 -25.82
N ARG A 467 -3.02 27.11 -26.99
CA ARG A 467 -3.92 25.98 -27.26
C ARG A 467 -3.48 24.73 -26.48
N ILE A 468 -2.17 24.49 -26.39
CA ILE A 468 -1.63 23.39 -25.57
C ILE A 468 -2.02 23.59 -24.12
N VAL A 469 -1.83 24.80 -23.57
CA VAL A 469 -2.19 25.12 -22.18
C VAL A 469 -3.69 24.92 -21.96
N ALA A 470 -4.55 25.47 -22.79
CA ALA A 470 -5.99 25.31 -22.69
C ALA A 470 -6.39 23.80 -22.70
N LYS A 471 -5.75 23.00 -23.56
CA LYS A 471 -6.02 21.56 -23.61
C LYS A 471 -5.51 20.82 -22.38
N LEU A 472 -4.37 21.22 -21.82
CA LEU A 472 -3.86 20.68 -20.55
C LEU A 472 -4.78 21.01 -19.38
N GLU A 473 -5.30 22.24 -19.29
CA GLU A 473 -6.26 22.66 -18.28
C GLU A 473 -7.59 21.89 -18.36
N GLU A 474 -8.01 21.49 -19.56
CA GLU A 474 -9.19 20.65 -19.78
C GLU A 474 -8.96 19.20 -19.30
N ILE A 475 -7.79 18.60 -19.63
CA ILE A 475 -7.59 17.16 -19.50
C ILE A 475 -6.95 16.77 -18.15
N LEU A 476 -5.99 17.54 -17.62
CA LEU A 476 -5.27 17.16 -16.39
C LEU A 476 -6.18 16.99 -15.17
N PRO A 477 -7.23 17.83 -14.96
CA PRO A 477 -8.17 17.61 -13.86
C PRO A 477 -8.96 16.30 -13.98
N LEU A 478 -9.15 15.77 -15.20
CA LEU A 478 -9.81 14.47 -15.41
C LEU A 478 -8.97 13.31 -14.86
N CYS A 479 -7.63 13.40 -14.94
CA CYS A 479 -6.73 12.40 -14.37
C CYS A 479 -6.85 12.32 -12.84
N GLU A 480 -7.15 13.43 -12.16
CA GLU A 480 -7.33 13.46 -10.71
C GLU A 480 -8.64 12.81 -10.26
N ARG A 481 -9.65 12.75 -11.12
CA ARG A 481 -10.93 12.06 -10.86
C ARG A 481 -10.86 10.56 -11.05
N LEU A 482 -9.74 10.03 -11.56
CA LEU A 482 -9.49 8.60 -11.73
C LEU A 482 -8.89 7.92 -10.48
N LYS A 483 -8.75 8.69 -9.39
CA LYS A 483 -8.25 8.16 -8.09
C LYS A 483 -9.31 7.40 -7.32
#